data_ca39cb1e904f465ac4fd164aa2d81107
#
_entry.id   ca39cb1e904f465ac4fd164aa2d81107
#
_cell.length_a   1.000
_cell.length_b   1.000
_cell.length_c   1.000
_cell.angle_alpha   90.00
_cell.angle_beta   90.00
_cell.angle_gamma   90.00
#
_symmetry.space_group_name_H-M   'P 1'
#
loop_
_entity.id
_entity.type
_entity.pdbx_description
1 polymer ?
#
loop_
_entity_poly.entity_id
_entity_poly.type
_entity_poly.pdbx_seq_one_letter_code
_entity_poly.pdbx_strand_id
1 'polypeptide(L)'
;MVCGGIHMSDIPAFPYADLWEERMIRSVANLTRRDAEEFLALAPQIPVRTRAIASPLERANEALEDLRHGRISGAAVLVPPAISA
;
A
#
# COMPACT_ATOMS: atom_id res chain seq x y z
N MET A 1 15.75 -4.76 -1.73
CA MET A 1 14.37 -4.48 -2.20
C MET A 1 13.40 -5.37 -1.47
N VAL A 2 12.31 -4.82 -1.03
CA VAL A 2 11.24 -5.55 -0.34
C VAL A 2 9.99 -5.54 -1.22
N CYS A 3 9.41 -6.71 -1.43
CA CYS A 3 8.21 -6.87 -2.23
C CYS A 3 7.08 -7.36 -1.34
N GLY A 4 6.19 -6.46 -0.98
CA GLY A 4 4.93 -6.81 -0.35
C GLY A 4 3.85 -6.73 -1.41
N GLY A 5 3.04 -7.76 -1.53
CA GLY A 5 2.05 -7.78 -2.58
C GLY A 5 0.75 -8.39 -2.18
N ILE A 6 -0.30 -7.85 -2.76
CA ILE A 6 -1.65 -8.40 -2.68
C ILE A 6 -2.03 -9.13 -3.97
N HIS A 7 -1.11 -9.22 -4.91
CA HIS A 7 -1.29 -9.91 -6.18
C HIS A 7 -0.27 -11.02 -6.34
N MET A 8 -0.69 -12.11 -6.98
CA MET A 8 0.17 -13.24 -7.31
C MET A 8 0.64 -13.16 -8.77
N SER A 9 0.82 -11.95 -9.28
CA SER A 9 1.34 -11.74 -10.62
C SER A 9 2.83 -12.02 -10.69
N ASP A 10 3.30 -12.33 -11.89
CA ASP A 10 4.70 -12.62 -12.12
C ASP A 10 5.59 -11.41 -11.84
N ILE A 11 6.78 -11.68 -11.33
CA ILE A 11 7.81 -10.66 -11.18
C ILE A 11 8.40 -10.42 -12.59
N PRO A 12 8.38 -9.18 -13.09
CA PRO A 12 8.95 -8.90 -14.39
C PRO A 12 10.46 -9.12 -14.42
N ALA A 13 10.98 -9.44 -15.60
CA ALA A 13 12.42 -9.59 -15.79
C ALA A 13 13.13 -8.27 -15.52
N PHE A 14 14.31 -8.34 -14.92
CA PHE A 14 15.15 -7.18 -14.68
C PHE A 14 16.64 -7.56 -14.84
N PRO A 15 17.53 -6.58 -15.13
CA PRO A 15 18.95 -6.85 -15.30
C PRO A 15 19.60 -7.36 -14.02
N TYR A 16 20.50 -8.33 -14.15
CA TYR A 16 21.26 -8.81 -12.99
C TYR A 16 22.05 -7.70 -12.30
N ALA A 17 22.43 -6.66 -13.02
CA ALA A 17 23.13 -5.52 -12.47
C ALA A 17 22.36 -4.86 -11.31
N ASP A 18 21.04 -4.94 -11.32
CA ASP A 18 20.22 -4.38 -10.23
C ASP A 18 20.27 -5.22 -8.95
N LEU A 19 20.64 -6.48 -9.07
CA LEU A 19 20.71 -7.41 -7.94
C LEU A 19 22.14 -7.67 -7.46
N TRP A 20 23.09 -7.41 -8.31
CA TRP A 20 24.50 -7.70 -8.04
C TRP A 20 25.04 -6.88 -6.82
N GLU A 21 26.17 -7.28 -6.25
CA GLU A 21 26.75 -6.70 -5.03
C GLU A 21 25.96 -7.03 -3.76
N GLU A 22 25.49 -8.28 -3.65
CA GLU A 22 24.80 -8.79 -2.45
C GLU A 22 23.48 -8.08 -2.12
N ARG A 23 22.86 -7.46 -3.12
CA ARG A 23 21.52 -6.92 -2.95
C ARG A 23 20.50 -8.05 -2.86
N MET A 24 19.39 -7.79 -2.19
CA MET A 24 18.36 -8.81 -1.98
C MET A 24 16.99 -8.30 -2.43
N ILE A 25 16.22 -9.24 -3.03
CA ILE A 25 14.79 -9.07 -3.25
C ILE A 25 14.12 -10.06 -2.30
N ARG A 26 13.18 -9.59 -1.51
CA ARG A 26 12.57 -10.41 -0.48
C ARG A 26 11.07 -10.14 -0.41
N SER A 27 10.28 -11.20 -0.29
CA SER A 27 8.85 -11.06 -0.05
C SER A 27 8.58 -10.78 1.41
N VAL A 28 7.48 -10.11 1.67
CA VAL A 28 7.00 -9.81 3.02
C VAL A 28 5.61 -10.41 3.16
N ALA A 29 5.41 -11.17 4.22
CA ALA A 29 4.11 -11.76 4.52
C ALA A 29 3.67 -11.34 5.92
N ASN A 30 2.39 -11.10 6.03
CA ASN A 30 1.66 -10.88 7.29
C ASN A 30 2.37 -10.04 8.35
N LEU A 31 1.74 -8.97 8.76
CA LEU A 31 2.23 -8.15 9.86
C LEU A 31 1.60 -8.62 11.18
N THR A 32 2.36 -8.42 12.25
CA THR A 32 1.90 -8.67 13.61
C THR A 32 1.46 -7.36 14.26
N ARG A 33 0.81 -7.45 15.43
CA ARG A 33 0.50 -6.25 16.21
C ARG A 33 1.78 -5.48 16.55
N ARG A 34 2.84 -6.17 16.91
CA ARG A 34 4.12 -5.55 17.24
C ARG A 34 4.71 -4.77 16.06
N ASP A 35 4.62 -5.32 14.85
CA ASP A 35 5.05 -4.62 13.64
C ASP A 35 4.30 -3.30 13.48
N ALA A 36 2.99 -3.32 13.69
CA ALA A 36 2.18 -2.11 13.59
C ALA A 36 2.55 -1.08 14.67
N GLU A 37 2.74 -1.51 15.91
CA GLU A 37 3.14 -0.64 17.02
C GLU A 37 4.49 0.02 16.74
N GLU A 38 5.48 -0.75 16.31
CA GLU A 38 6.81 -0.24 15.99
C GLU A 38 6.78 0.70 14.80
N PHE A 39 6.02 0.36 13.75
CA PHE A 39 5.89 1.21 12.59
C PHE A 39 5.20 2.53 12.90
N LEU A 40 4.11 2.51 13.66
CA LEU A 40 3.37 3.72 14.01
C LEU A 40 4.17 4.64 14.95
N ALA A 41 5.08 4.09 15.72
CA ALA A 41 6.00 4.90 16.51
C ALA A 41 7.08 5.55 15.64
N LEU A 42 7.54 4.86 14.60
CA LEU A 42 8.62 5.33 13.74
C LEU A 42 8.15 6.28 12.64
N ALA A 43 6.98 6.02 12.06
CA ALA A 43 6.48 6.74 10.89
C ALA A 43 6.45 8.27 11.06
N PRO A 44 6.01 8.85 12.20
CA PRO A 44 6.02 10.29 12.38
C PRO A 44 7.42 10.91 12.42
N GLN A 45 8.42 10.12 12.79
CA GLN A 45 9.80 10.60 12.92
C GLN A 45 10.50 10.73 11.57
N ILE A 46 10.10 9.91 10.58
CA ILE A 46 10.75 9.89 9.26
C ILE A 46 10.45 11.14 8.44
N PRO A 47 9.31 11.83 8.29
CA PRO A 47 7.93 11.42 8.36
C PRO A 47 7.48 10.63 7.12
N VAL A 48 6.64 9.65 7.31
CA VAL A 48 6.04 8.90 6.20
C VAL A 48 4.85 9.67 5.65
N ARG A 49 4.87 9.96 4.36
CA ARG A 49 3.78 10.64 3.69
C ARG A 49 2.95 9.64 2.90
N THR A 50 1.65 9.65 3.13
CA THR A 50 0.73 8.82 2.39
C THR A 50 -0.07 9.66 1.41
N ARG A 51 -0.48 9.05 0.31
CA ARG A 51 -1.39 9.68 -0.64
C ARG A 51 -2.74 8.96 -0.53
N ALA A 52 -3.73 9.68 -0.02
CA ALA A 52 -5.08 9.16 0.14
C ALA A 52 -6.06 10.00 -0.66
N ILE A 53 -6.97 9.32 -1.35
CA ILE A 53 -8.05 9.95 -2.10
C ILE A 53 -9.34 9.60 -1.38
N ALA A 54 -10.03 10.60 -0.84
CA ALA A 54 -11.31 10.39 -0.16
C ALA A 54 -12.42 10.15 -1.17
N SER A 55 -13.28 9.19 -0.89
CA SER A 55 -14.46 8.89 -1.68
C SER A 55 -15.63 8.60 -0.74
N PRO A 56 -16.86 9.05 -1.08
CA PRO A 56 -18.00 8.71 -0.26
C PRO A 56 -18.21 7.19 -0.20
N LEU A 57 -18.69 6.70 0.95
CA LEU A 57 -18.91 5.27 1.14
C LEU A 57 -19.87 4.68 0.08
N GLU A 58 -20.89 5.41 -0.29
CA GLU A 58 -21.86 4.97 -1.31
C GLU A 58 -21.27 4.80 -2.71
N ARG A 59 -20.06 5.32 -2.93
CA ARG A 59 -19.31 5.16 -4.18
C ARG A 59 -18.23 4.09 -4.09
N ALA A 60 -18.35 3.16 -3.16
CA ALA A 60 -17.36 2.10 -2.94
C ALA A 60 -17.10 1.28 -4.21
N ASN A 61 -18.15 0.93 -4.96
CA ASN A 61 -18.00 0.13 -6.18
C ASN A 61 -17.21 0.87 -7.26
N GLU A 62 -17.42 2.17 -7.39
CA GLU A 62 -16.65 3.01 -8.33
C GLU A 62 -15.19 3.08 -7.92
N ALA A 63 -14.91 3.22 -6.61
CA ALA A 63 -13.55 3.23 -6.09
C ALA A 63 -12.83 1.91 -6.34
N LEU A 64 -13.52 0.77 -6.19
CA LEU A 64 -12.98 -0.55 -6.50
C LEU A 64 -12.68 -0.71 -7.98
N GLU A 65 -13.55 -0.21 -8.86
CA GLU A 65 -13.32 -0.25 -10.30
C GLU A 65 -12.13 0.63 -10.69
N ASP A 66 -11.98 1.79 -10.08
CA ASP A 66 -10.83 2.67 -10.31
C ASP A 66 -9.53 2.00 -9.88
N LEU A 67 -9.52 1.32 -8.75
CA LEU A 67 -8.37 0.55 -8.28
C LEU A 67 -8.05 -0.58 -9.25
N ARG A 68 -9.07 -1.32 -9.68
CA ARG A 68 -8.92 -2.45 -10.60
C ARG A 68 -8.29 -2.05 -11.93
N HIS A 69 -8.62 -0.86 -12.44
CA HIS A 69 -8.12 -0.35 -13.69
C HIS A 69 -6.89 0.55 -13.56
N GLY A 70 -6.30 0.61 -12.39
CA GLY A 70 -5.09 1.41 -12.15
C GLY A 70 -5.30 2.92 -12.24
N ARG A 71 -6.52 3.40 -12.00
CA ARG A 71 -6.84 4.84 -12.06
C ARG A 71 -6.58 5.59 -10.76
N ILE A 72 -6.14 4.87 -9.72
CA ILE A 72 -5.85 5.47 -8.42
C ILE A 72 -4.34 5.50 -8.19
N SER A 73 -3.84 6.68 -7.84
CA SER A 73 -2.46 6.84 -7.38
C SER A 73 -2.49 7.04 -5.86
N GLY A 74 -2.01 6.03 -5.12
CA GLY A 74 -2.12 6.01 -3.67
C GLY A 74 -3.25 5.08 -3.22
N ALA A 75 -3.94 5.46 -2.17
CA ALA A 75 -5.03 4.68 -1.60
C ALA A 75 -6.37 5.40 -1.71
N ALA A 76 -7.41 4.69 -2.08
CA ALA A 76 -8.77 5.19 -1.98
C ALA A 76 -9.30 4.94 -0.57
N VAL A 77 -9.78 5.99 0.08
CA VAL A 77 -10.33 5.92 1.42
C VAL A 77 -11.83 6.19 1.35
N LEU A 78 -12.62 5.22 1.76
CA LEU A 78 -14.08 5.37 1.81
C LEU A 78 -14.46 6.08 3.10
N VAL A 79 -15.18 7.18 2.96
CA VAL A 79 -15.60 8.00 4.09
C VAL A 79 -17.09 7.83 4.30
N PRO A 80 -17.52 7.24 5.43
CA PRO A 80 -18.96 7.16 5.74
C PRO A 80 -19.53 8.55 5.99
N PRO A 81 -20.86 8.73 5.82
CA PRO A 81 -21.48 10.01 6.10
C PRO A 81 -21.31 10.38 7.58
N ALA A 82 -21.21 11.68 7.85
CA ALA A 82 -21.10 12.18 9.21
C ALA A 82 -22.36 11.82 10.01
N ILE A 83 -22.15 11.36 11.25
CA ILE A 83 -23.25 11.09 12.15
C ILE A 83 -23.72 12.41 12.73
N SER A 84 -24.96 12.79 12.41
CA SER A 84 -25.59 13.94 13.05
C SER A 84 -26.02 13.56 14.46
N ALA A 85 -25.45 14.21 15.45
CA ALA A 85 -25.87 14.02 16.82
C ALA A 85 -27.16 14.82 17.11
#